data_4046d972e60469bd7c21fdb91c6dc79d
#
_entry.id   4046d972e60469bd7c21fdb91c6dc79d
#
_cell.length_a   1.000
_cell.length_b   1.000
_cell.length_c   1.000
_cell.angle_alpha   90.00
_cell.angle_beta   90.00
_cell.angle_gamma   90.00
#
_symmetry.space_group_name_H-M   'P 1'
#
loop_
_entity.id
_entity.type
_entity.pdbx_description
1 polymer ?
#
loop_
_entity_poly.entity_id
_entity_poly.type
_entity_poly.pdbx_seq_one_letter_code
_entity_poly.pdbx_strand_id
1 'polypeptide(L)'
;MQFSRIISPLKDLEVWSASSGGFSFVISHEASTGPGFHGRPGYIASWRPLYQNKCAIKVGGSPFNTFADAENACEAFLMHLTR
;
A
#
# COMPACT_ATOMS: atom_id res chain seq x y z
N MET A 1 10.74 -2.90 -7.74
CA MET A 1 9.74 -1.82 -7.54
C MET A 1 10.22 -0.89 -6.44
N GLN A 2 10.10 0.39 -6.66
CA GLN A 2 10.62 1.37 -5.72
C GLN A 2 9.49 2.28 -5.25
N PHE A 3 9.27 2.29 -3.94
CA PHE A 3 8.23 3.12 -3.35
C PHE A 3 8.75 4.52 -3.05
N SER A 4 7.93 5.51 -3.37
CA SER A 4 8.20 6.92 -3.08
C SER A 4 7.15 7.43 -2.10
N ARG A 5 7.60 8.19 -1.11
CA ARG A 5 6.68 8.77 -0.14
C ARG A 5 5.87 9.90 -0.77
N ILE A 6 4.57 9.86 -0.54
CA ILE A 6 3.65 10.91 -1.00
C ILE A 6 3.36 11.83 0.17
N ILE A 7 3.36 13.14 -0.09
CA ILE A 7 2.97 14.12 0.93
C ILE A 7 1.46 14.02 1.14
N SER A 8 1.07 13.66 2.36
CA SER A 8 -0.33 13.55 2.73
C SER A 8 -0.79 14.83 3.42
N PRO A 9 -2.03 15.28 3.16
CA PRO A 9 -2.62 16.39 3.90
C PRO A 9 -2.96 16.03 5.35
N LEU A 10 -3.02 14.73 5.66
CA LEU A 10 -3.31 14.25 7.01
C LEU A 10 -2.00 14.06 7.77
N LYS A 11 -1.90 14.70 8.92
CA LYS A 11 -0.66 14.80 9.70
C LYS A 11 -0.12 13.43 10.15
N ASP A 12 -1.02 12.50 10.49
CA ASP A 12 -0.64 11.21 11.06
C ASP A 12 -0.74 10.06 10.06
N LEU A 13 -0.92 10.39 8.78
CA LEU A 13 -1.02 9.39 7.72
C LEU A 13 0.22 9.44 6.84
N GLU A 14 0.93 8.33 6.75
CA GLU A 14 2.05 8.18 5.84
C GLU A 14 1.64 7.30 4.68
N VAL A 15 1.98 7.71 3.46
CA VAL A 15 1.60 7.00 2.24
C VAL A 15 2.81 6.90 1.32
N TRP A 16 3.04 5.71 0.78
CA TRP A 16 4.05 5.45 -0.23
C TRP A 16 3.39 4.84 -1.44
N SER A 17 3.87 5.17 -2.63
CA SER A 17 3.35 4.56 -3.85
C SER A 17 4.47 4.13 -4.78
N ALA A 18 4.17 3.13 -5.58
CA ALA A 18 5.04 2.63 -6.63
C ALA A 18 4.19 2.09 -7.76
N SER A 19 4.72 2.12 -8.97
CA SER A 19 4.04 1.49 -10.11
C SER A 19 5.03 0.67 -10.90
N SER A 20 4.56 -0.47 -11.39
CA SER A 20 5.39 -1.38 -12.18
C SER A 20 4.48 -2.35 -12.93
N GLY A 21 4.87 -2.72 -14.15
CA GLY A 21 4.17 -3.72 -14.94
C GLY A 21 2.71 -3.40 -15.25
N GLY A 22 2.34 -2.12 -15.27
CA GLY A 22 0.95 -1.70 -15.52
C GLY A 22 0.07 -1.70 -14.28
N PHE A 23 0.65 -1.84 -13.08
CA PHE A 23 -0.06 -1.85 -11.80
C PHE A 23 0.48 -0.76 -10.89
N SER A 24 -0.39 -0.23 -10.05
CA SER A 24 -0.03 0.74 -9.02
C SER A 24 -0.19 0.10 -7.65
N PHE A 25 0.79 0.28 -6.79
CA PHE A 25 0.78 -0.22 -5.42
C PHE A 25 0.87 0.95 -4.46
N VAL A 26 0.13 0.86 -3.36
CA VAL A 26 0.13 1.89 -2.31
C VAL A 26 0.29 1.19 -0.97
N ILE A 27 1.20 1.70 -0.15
CA ILE A 27 1.34 1.29 1.24
C ILE A 27 1.02 2.50 2.09
N SER A 28 0.14 2.33 3.07
CA SER A 28 -0.24 3.40 3.98
C SER A 28 -0.08 2.95 5.43
N HIS A 29 0.30 3.89 6.27
CA HIS A 29 0.42 3.68 7.71
C HIS A 29 -0.19 4.87 8.42
N GLU A 30 -1.13 4.61 9.33
CA GLU A 30 -1.79 5.65 10.11
C GLU A 30 -1.44 5.47 11.58
N ALA A 31 -1.12 6.60 12.25
CA ALA A 31 -0.87 6.58 13.68
C ALA A 31 -2.13 6.12 14.42
N SER A 32 -1.95 5.37 15.51
CA SER A 32 -3.07 4.83 16.30
C SER A 32 -3.98 5.90 16.87
N THR A 33 -3.50 7.14 16.96
CA THR A 33 -4.27 8.28 17.44
C THR A 33 -4.79 9.17 16.32
N GLY A 34 -4.50 8.81 15.06
CA GLY A 34 -4.89 9.60 13.91
C GLY A 34 -6.38 9.51 13.61
N PRO A 35 -6.94 10.53 12.94
CA PRO A 35 -8.34 10.49 12.52
C PRO A 35 -8.54 9.43 11.45
N GLY A 36 -9.49 8.58 11.60
CA GLY A 36 -9.74 7.48 10.65
C GLY A 36 -9.09 6.17 11.05
N PHE A 37 -8.37 6.14 12.17
CA PHE A 37 -7.83 4.89 12.69
C PHE A 37 -8.97 3.97 13.15
N HIS A 38 -8.96 2.73 12.67
CA HIS A 38 -10.03 1.77 12.94
C HIS A 38 -9.57 0.58 13.78
N GLY A 39 -8.58 0.77 14.63
CA GLY A 39 -8.18 -0.21 15.64
C GLY A 39 -7.21 -1.28 15.18
N ARG A 40 -6.74 -1.26 13.95
CA ARG A 40 -5.74 -2.21 13.45
C ARG A 40 -4.46 -1.47 13.05
N PRO A 41 -3.44 -1.46 13.93
CA PRO A 41 -2.17 -0.85 13.57
C PRO A 41 -1.45 -1.67 12.51
N GLY A 42 -0.64 -0.99 11.70
CA GLY A 42 0.20 -1.65 10.71
C GLY A 42 0.22 -0.96 9.37
N TYR A 43 0.94 -1.57 8.44
CA TYR A 43 1.09 -1.07 7.08
C TYR A 43 0.10 -1.78 6.18
N ILE A 44 -0.78 -1.01 5.54
CA ILE A 44 -1.82 -1.54 4.66
C ILE A 44 -1.34 -1.38 3.22
N ALA A 45 -1.26 -2.49 2.50
CA ALA A 45 -0.89 -2.50 1.09
C ALA A 45 -2.12 -2.74 0.24
N SER A 46 -2.21 -2.01 -0.88
CA SER A 46 -3.27 -2.19 -1.86
C SER A 46 -2.71 -1.99 -3.27
N TRP A 47 -3.46 -2.46 -4.27
CA TRP A 47 -3.04 -2.39 -5.66
C TRP A 47 -4.21 -2.13 -6.57
N ARG A 48 -3.94 -1.62 -7.77
CA ARG A 48 -4.94 -1.48 -8.83
C ARG A 48 -4.25 -1.48 -10.20
N PRO A 49 -4.95 -1.94 -11.24
CA PRO A 49 -4.45 -1.77 -12.62
C PRO A 49 -4.42 -0.29 -13.00
N LEU A 50 -3.34 0.15 -13.63
CA LEU A 50 -3.18 1.57 -14.01
C LEU A 50 -4.17 2.01 -15.08
N TYR A 51 -4.50 1.10 -16.00
CA TYR A 51 -5.30 1.44 -17.17
C TYR A 51 -6.77 1.08 -17.02
N GLN A 52 -7.19 0.68 -15.84
CA GLN A 52 -8.59 0.37 -15.55
C GLN A 52 -9.06 1.25 -14.42
N ASN A 53 -10.24 1.85 -14.59
CA ASN A 53 -10.83 2.71 -13.57
C ASN A 53 -11.52 1.86 -12.49
N LYS A 54 -10.73 1.16 -11.71
CA LYS A 54 -11.22 0.29 -10.65
C LYS A 54 -10.67 0.74 -9.30
N CYS A 55 -11.41 0.42 -8.24
CA CYS A 55 -10.98 0.68 -6.87
C CYS A 55 -9.76 -0.16 -6.52
N ALA A 56 -8.92 0.35 -5.62
CA ALA A 56 -7.78 -0.38 -5.12
C ALA A 56 -8.22 -1.62 -4.35
N ILE A 57 -7.47 -2.70 -4.51
CA ILE A 57 -7.74 -3.98 -3.85
C ILE A 57 -6.65 -4.20 -2.79
N LYS A 58 -7.06 -4.59 -1.60
CA LYS A 58 -6.12 -4.85 -0.50
C LYS A 58 -5.26 -6.07 -0.82
N VAL A 59 -3.94 -5.94 -0.66
CA VAL A 59 -3.03 -7.07 -0.77
C VAL A 59 -3.25 -8.01 0.42
N GLY A 60 -3.35 -9.31 0.15
CA GLY A 60 -3.57 -10.31 1.19
C GLY A 60 -2.47 -10.28 2.24
N GLY A 61 -2.86 -10.41 3.51
CA GLY A 61 -1.96 -10.31 4.64
C GLY A 61 -1.91 -8.94 5.31
N SER A 62 -2.49 -7.92 4.68
CA SER A 62 -2.58 -6.58 5.29
C SER A 62 -3.52 -6.59 6.50
N PRO A 63 -3.21 -5.81 7.55
CA PRO A 63 -2.04 -4.96 7.70
C PRO A 63 -0.77 -5.73 8.08
N PHE A 64 0.38 -5.24 7.61
CA PHE A 64 1.67 -5.84 7.91
C PHE A 64 2.33 -5.12 9.09
N ASN A 65 3.20 -5.81 9.81
CA ASN A 65 3.86 -5.26 10.99
C ASN A 65 4.91 -4.21 10.66
N THR A 66 5.56 -4.36 9.50
CA THR A 66 6.62 -3.44 9.08
C THR A 66 6.42 -3.02 7.63
N PHE A 67 7.04 -1.89 7.26
CA PHE A 67 7.06 -1.45 5.87
C PHE A 67 7.73 -2.48 4.97
N ALA A 68 8.82 -3.08 5.42
CA ALA A 68 9.53 -4.10 4.66
C ALA A 68 8.64 -5.30 4.34
N ASP A 69 7.83 -5.74 5.30
CA ASP A 69 6.90 -6.83 5.08
C ASP A 69 5.84 -6.47 4.03
N ALA A 70 5.30 -5.24 4.10
CA ALA A 70 4.34 -4.76 3.13
C ALA A 70 4.96 -4.65 1.73
N GLU A 71 6.18 -4.14 1.65
CA GLU A 71 6.92 -4.01 0.40
C GLU A 71 7.19 -5.38 -0.23
N ASN A 72 7.64 -6.33 0.58
CA ASN A 72 7.89 -7.70 0.11
C ASN A 72 6.61 -8.36 -0.39
N ALA A 73 5.50 -8.14 0.29
CA ALA A 73 4.20 -8.67 -0.15
C ALA A 73 3.76 -8.06 -1.48
N CYS A 74 3.99 -6.78 -1.69
CA CYS A 74 3.71 -6.13 -2.96
C CYS A 74 4.58 -6.70 -4.09
N GLU A 75 5.86 -6.92 -3.83
CA GLU A 75 6.77 -7.52 -4.81
C GLU A 75 6.32 -8.93 -5.20
N ALA A 76 6.00 -9.75 -4.23
CA ALA A 76 5.54 -11.12 -4.47
C ALA A 76 4.23 -11.10 -5.27
N PHE A 77 3.32 -10.20 -4.94
CA PHE A 77 2.04 -10.08 -5.64
C PHE A 77 2.23 -9.60 -7.07
N LEU A 78 3.14 -8.65 -7.29
CA LEU A 78 3.46 -8.17 -8.64
C LEU A 78 3.99 -9.31 -9.52
N MET A 79 4.87 -10.15 -8.99
CA MET A 79 5.37 -11.31 -9.71
C MET A 79 4.23 -12.26 -10.11
N HIS A 80 3.24 -12.41 -9.22
CA HIS A 80 2.07 -13.23 -9.50
C HIS A 80 1.21 -12.61 -10.62
N LEU A 81 1.04 -11.29 -10.60
CA LEU A 81 0.22 -10.58 -11.59
C LEU A 81 0.86 -10.55 -12.99
N THR A 82 2.18 -10.57 -13.05
CA THR A 82 2.92 -10.42 -14.32
C THR A 82 3.40 -11.74 -14.90
N ARG A 83 2.98 -12.85 -14.36
CA ARG A 83 3.31 -14.18 -14.91
C ARG A 83 2.72 -14.41 -16.29
#